data_5a85f666276d688fd093f29a3d70e4c0
#
_entry.id   5a85f666276d688fd093f29a3d70e4c0
#
_cell.length_a   1.000
_cell.length_b   1.000
_cell.length_c   1.000
_cell.angle_alpha   90.00
_cell.angle_beta   90.00
_cell.angle_gamma   90.00
#
_symmetry.space_group_name_H-M   'P 1'
#
loop_
_entity.id
_entity.type
_entity.pdbx_description
1 polymer ?
#
loop_
_entity_poly.entity_id
_entity_poly.type
_entity_poly.pdbx_seq_one_letter_code
_entity_poly.pdbx_strand_id
1 'polypeptide(L)'
;MNIAFIGHGQVGAPLADHLQRAGHHVTLAAKDPASASTARALQRNPNLQVAAPHRAVAGADVVFLATPFAANHAALSEVSAELQGKVLVDCTNPVGPAITHALGSARSGTETVQAAAPGARVVKAFSIYGFENFEDSAYPGHSVRPVMMLCGEDAQAKATVSTLAGELGWTPLDVGGLAQALHLEHMTLLWVRMVRVQGVSPHTVWGMLQR
;
A
#
# COMPACT_ATOMS: atom_id res chain seq x y z
N MET A 1 9.16 -13.78 -4.23
CA MET A 1 9.49 -13.15 -2.93
C MET A 1 8.51 -13.60 -1.88
N ASN A 2 8.90 -13.55 -0.61
CA ASN A 2 7.99 -13.71 0.52
C ASN A 2 7.42 -12.34 0.90
N ILE A 3 6.12 -12.20 0.89
CA ILE A 3 5.43 -10.91 1.13
C ILE A 3 4.45 -11.08 2.28
N ALA A 4 4.49 -10.17 3.25
CA ALA A 4 3.50 -10.12 4.32
C ALA A 4 2.56 -8.92 4.17
N PHE A 5 1.30 -9.09 4.52
CA PHE A 5 0.32 -8.01 4.55
C PHE A 5 -0.14 -7.74 5.98
N ILE A 6 0.16 -6.57 6.51
CA ILE A 6 -0.43 -6.02 7.74
C ILE A 6 -1.66 -5.22 7.32
N GLY A 7 -2.84 -5.80 7.54
CA GLY A 7 -4.10 -5.28 6.99
C GLY A 7 -4.45 -5.90 5.63
N HIS A 8 -5.59 -6.58 5.60
CA HIS A 8 -6.11 -7.28 4.42
C HIS A 8 -7.60 -6.91 4.20
N GLY A 9 -7.86 -5.60 4.28
CA GLY A 9 -9.13 -4.97 3.93
C GLY A 9 -9.24 -4.68 2.43
N GLN A 10 -9.93 -3.58 2.09
CA GLN A 10 -10.22 -3.19 0.71
C GLN A 10 -8.97 -2.90 -0.14
N VAL A 11 -7.87 -2.46 0.45
CA VAL A 11 -6.59 -2.23 -0.24
C VAL A 11 -5.72 -3.49 -0.20
N GLY A 12 -5.53 -4.07 0.99
CA GLY A 12 -4.58 -5.16 1.16
C GLY A 12 -5.02 -6.48 0.54
N ALA A 13 -6.32 -6.81 0.56
CA ALA A 13 -6.79 -8.08 0.01
C ALA A 13 -6.62 -8.21 -1.51
N PRO A 14 -7.01 -7.20 -2.35
CA PRO A 14 -6.76 -7.28 -3.79
C PRO A 14 -5.26 -7.29 -4.13
N LEU A 15 -4.44 -6.47 -3.47
CA LEU A 15 -2.99 -6.48 -3.70
C LEU A 15 -2.36 -7.84 -3.33
N ALA A 16 -2.78 -8.43 -2.21
CA ALA A 16 -2.32 -9.76 -1.79
C ALA A 16 -2.71 -10.85 -2.78
N ASP A 17 -3.96 -10.84 -3.27
CA ASP A 17 -4.45 -11.77 -4.29
C ASP A 17 -3.63 -11.67 -5.57
N HIS A 18 -3.46 -10.46 -6.12
CA HIS A 18 -2.75 -10.26 -7.37
C HIS A 18 -1.25 -10.63 -7.26
N LEU A 19 -0.59 -10.27 -6.17
CA LEU A 19 0.82 -10.66 -5.93
C LEU A 19 0.97 -12.17 -5.76
N GLN A 20 0.01 -12.85 -5.11
CA GLN A 20 0.03 -14.30 -5.02
C GLN A 20 -0.14 -14.94 -6.41
N ARG A 21 -1.06 -14.43 -7.25
CA ARG A 21 -1.24 -14.89 -8.64
C ARG A 21 -0.04 -14.58 -9.54
N ALA A 22 0.73 -13.53 -9.24
CA ALA A 22 2.00 -13.23 -9.91
C ALA A 22 3.17 -14.16 -9.48
N GLY A 23 2.92 -15.11 -8.56
CA GLY A 23 3.87 -16.13 -8.16
C GLY A 23 4.65 -15.83 -6.88
N HIS A 24 4.22 -14.85 -6.08
CA HIS A 24 4.82 -14.59 -4.78
C HIS A 24 4.22 -15.47 -3.67
N HIS A 25 4.99 -15.72 -2.62
CA HIS A 25 4.49 -16.35 -1.39
C HIS A 25 3.92 -15.26 -0.49
N VAL A 26 2.59 -15.21 -0.38
CA VAL A 26 1.89 -14.14 0.33
C VAL A 26 1.27 -14.65 1.61
N THR A 27 1.60 -13.97 2.74
CA THR A 27 1.09 -14.28 4.08
C THR A 27 0.33 -13.08 4.65
N LEU A 28 -0.90 -13.29 5.03
CA LEU A 28 -1.71 -12.32 5.76
C LEU A 28 -1.32 -12.37 7.24
N ALA A 29 -0.91 -11.22 7.78
CA ALA A 29 -0.65 -11.05 9.21
C ALA A 29 -1.99 -10.85 9.93
N ALA A 30 -2.47 -11.85 10.62
CA ALA A 30 -3.76 -11.84 11.31
C ALA A 30 -3.61 -12.20 12.78
N LYS A 31 -4.09 -11.32 13.68
CA LYS A 31 -4.20 -11.61 15.12
C LYS A 31 -5.28 -12.66 15.38
N ASP A 32 -6.37 -12.56 14.66
CA ASP A 32 -7.46 -13.54 14.66
C ASP A 32 -7.61 -14.13 13.25
N PRO A 33 -7.12 -15.36 13.02
CA PRO A 33 -7.26 -16.04 11.74
C PRO A 33 -8.73 -16.31 11.33
N ALA A 34 -9.66 -16.31 12.30
CA ALA A 34 -11.08 -16.49 12.05
C ALA A 34 -11.84 -15.19 11.80
N SER A 35 -11.15 -14.04 11.77
CA SER A 35 -11.79 -12.75 11.53
C SER A 35 -12.49 -12.69 10.18
N ALA A 36 -13.57 -11.91 10.09
CA ALA A 36 -14.33 -11.74 8.86
C ALA A 36 -13.48 -11.18 7.69
N SER A 37 -12.45 -10.37 7.98
CA SER A 37 -11.53 -9.88 6.94
C SER A 37 -10.63 -11.00 6.41
N THR A 38 -10.10 -11.85 7.27
CA THR A 38 -9.31 -13.01 6.88
C THR A 38 -10.13 -13.99 6.06
N ALA A 39 -11.35 -14.30 6.52
CA ALA A 39 -12.27 -15.20 5.80
C ALA A 39 -12.57 -14.68 4.37
N ARG A 40 -12.85 -13.37 4.21
CA ARG A 40 -13.08 -12.79 2.89
C ARG A 40 -11.84 -12.84 2.00
N ALA A 41 -10.64 -12.58 2.55
CA ALA A 41 -9.41 -12.64 1.78
C ALA A 41 -9.13 -14.08 1.29
N LEU A 42 -9.33 -15.10 2.14
CA LEU A 42 -9.17 -16.50 1.78
C LEU A 42 -10.26 -17.00 0.82
N GLN A 43 -11.50 -16.49 0.92
CA GLN A 43 -12.55 -16.76 -0.06
C GLN A 43 -12.18 -16.21 -1.45
N ARG A 44 -11.51 -15.04 -1.49
CA ARG A 44 -11.00 -14.45 -2.72
C ARG A 44 -9.85 -15.27 -3.32
N ASN A 45 -8.91 -15.67 -2.48
CA ASN A 45 -7.76 -16.47 -2.89
C ASN A 45 -7.37 -17.47 -1.80
N PRO A 46 -7.73 -18.76 -1.96
CA PRO A 46 -7.43 -19.79 -0.96
C PRO A 46 -5.94 -20.17 -0.88
N ASN A 47 -5.10 -19.68 -1.80
CA ASN A 47 -3.65 -19.92 -1.79
C ASN A 47 -2.89 -18.92 -0.88
N LEU A 48 -3.55 -17.88 -0.36
CA LEU A 48 -2.98 -17.00 0.63
C LEU A 48 -2.71 -17.74 1.94
N GLN A 49 -1.56 -17.51 2.52
CA GLN A 49 -1.22 -18.02 3.84
C GLN A 49 -1.71 -17.06 4.93
N VAL A 50 -1.93 -17.59 6.13
CA VAL A 50 -2.29 -16.79 7.31
C VAL A 50 -1.37 -17.17 8.45
N ALA A 51 -0.80 -16.17 9.12
CA ALA A 51 0.04 -16.37 10.29
C ALA A 51 -0.14 -15.22 11.31
N ALA A 52 0.24 -15.47 12.54
CA ALA A 52 0.35 -14.42 13.55
C ALA A 52 1.31 -13.32 13.05
N PRO A 53 1.08 -12.02 13.41
CA PRO A 53 1.84 -10.89 12.86
C PRO A 53 3.36 -11.05 12.92
N HIS A 54 3.91 -11.43 14.06
CA HIS A 54 5.36 -11.68 14.21
C HIS A 54 5.88 -12.73 13.22
N ARG A 55 5.19 -13.84 13.05
CA ARG A 55 5.60 -14.90 12.13
C ARG A 55 5.51 -14.46 10.66
N ALA A 56 4.42 -13.79 10.30
CA ALA A 56 4.22 -13.28 8.95
C ALA A 56 5.34 -12.31 8.56
N VAL A 57 5.62 -11.32 9.44
CA VAL A 57 6.64 -10.30 9.19
C VAL A 57 8.05 -10.88 9.24
N ALA A 58 8.36 -11.75 10.20
CA ALA A 58 9.69 -12.38 10.30
C ALA A 58 10.08 -13.12 9.01
N GLY A 59 9.14 -13.85 8.41
CA GLY A 59 9.36 -14.64 7.18
C GLY A 59 9.35 -13.84 5.88
N ALA A 60 9.02 -12.55 5.92
CA ALA A 60 8.85 -11.75 4.71
C ALA A 60 10.12 -11.01 4.29
N ASP A 61 10.28 -10.80 2.98
CA ASP A 61 11.26 -9.89 2.37
C ASP A 61 10.67 -8.48 2.28
N VAL A 62 9.38 -8.40 1.96
CA VAL A 62 8.59 -7.17 1.78
C VAL A 62 7.34 -7.24 2.64
N VAL A 63 7.03 -6.15 3.32
CA VAL A 63 5.84 -6.02 4.18
C VAL A 63 4.96 -4.89 3.66
N PHE A 64 3.70 -5.17 3.36
CA PHE A 64 2.71 -4.17 3.01
C PHE A 64 1.92 -3.75 4.25
N LEU A 65 1.86 -2.45 4.51
CA LEU A 65 1.03 -1.85 5.53
C LEU A 65 -0.22 -1.26 4.86
N ALA A 66 -1.36 -1.92 5.03
CA ALA A 66 -2.65 -1.58 4.43
C ALA A 66 -3.78 -1.52 5.46
N THR A 67 -3.47 -1.09 6.67
CA THR A 67 -4.41 -0.83 7.77
C THR A 67 -5.09 0.54 7.63
N PRO A 68 -6.20 0.80 8.30
CA PRO A 68 -6.63 2.19 8.54
C PRO A 68 -5.51 2.97 9.24
N PHE A 69 -5.25 4.21 8.79
CA PHE A 69 -4.11 5.02 9.28
C PHE A 69 -4.00 5.09 10.81
N ALA A 70 -5.14 5.26 11.50
CA ALA A 70 -5.16 5.31 12.96
C ALA A 70 -4.65 4.03 13.67
N ALA A 71 -4.64 2.89 12.96
CA ALA A 71 -4.16 1.63 13.49
C ALA A 71 -2.65 1.38 13.24
N ASN A 72 -1.99 2.21 12.42
CA ASN A 72 -0.61 2.01 11.99
C ASN A 72 0.35 1.87 13.16
N HIS A 73 0.30 2.80 14.11
CA HIS A 73 1.23 2.81 15.25
C HIS A 73 1.16 1.51 16.06
N ALA A 74 -0.05 1.07 16.41
CA ALA A 74 -0.23 -0.16 17.18
C ALA A 74 0.21 -1.40 16.40
N ALA A 75 -0.09 -1.45 15.10
CA ALA A 75 0.29 -2.57 14.23
C ALA A 75 1.81 -2.66 14.03
N LEU A 76 2.48 -1.54 13.85
CA LEU A 76 3.94 -1.49 13.66
C LEU A 76 4.70 -1.74 14.97
N SER A 77 4.22 -1.20 16.08
CA SER A 77 4.85 -1.43 17.40
C SER A 77 4.90 -2.91 17.78
N GLU A 78 3.88 -3.67 17.37
CA GLU A 78 3.80 -5.10 17.63
C GLU A 78 4.91 -5.92 16.92
N VAL A 79 5.35 -5.47 15.74
CA VAL A 79 6.30 -6.21 14.88
C VAL A 79 7.57 -5.42 14.59
N SER A 80 7.88 -4.43 15.40
CA SER A 80 8.99 -3.50 15.16
C SER A 80 10.35 -4.17 15.06
N ALA A 81 10.56 -5.22 15.85
CA ALA A 81 11.80 -6.01 15.82
C ALA A 81 11.97 -6.76 14.49
N GLU A 82 10.91 -7.36 14.00
CA GLU A 82 10.91 -8.13 12.76
C GLU A 82 11.01 -7.25 11.51
N LEU A 83 10.67 -5.97 11.60
CA LEU A 83 10.77 -5.01 10.49
C LEU A 83 12.20 -4.53 10.22
N GLN A 84 13.17 -4.83 11.09
CA GLN A 84 14.55 -4.39 10.90
C GLN A 84 15.13 -4.85 9.55
N GLY A 85 15.58 -3.89 8.73
CA GLY A 85 16.17 -4.11 7.41
C GLY A 85 15.19 -4.53 6.31
N LYS A 86 13.90 -4.68 6.59
CA LYS A 86 12.90 -5.08 5.59
C LYS A 86 12.38 -3.89 4.80
N VAL A 87 11.88 -4.17 3.60
CA VAL A 87 11.12 -3.19 2.83
C VAL A 87 9.71 -3.11 3.41
N LEU A 88 9.29 -1.91 3.82
CA LEU A 88 7.94 -1.63 4.32
C LEU A 88 7.20 -0.71 3.35
N VAL A 89 6.20 -1.27 2.66
CA VAL A 89 5.37 -0.54 1.70
C VAL A 89 4.20 0.10 2.44
N ASP A 90 4.20 1.42 2.56
CA ASP A 90 3.11 2.16 3.18
C ASP A 90 2.02 2.49 2.14
N CYS A 91 0.90 1.78 2.21
CA CYS A 91 -0.30 2.00 1.39
C CYS A 91 -1.34 2.89 2.10
N THR A 92 -1.05 3.38 3.30
CA THR A 92 -2.02 4.08 4.13
C THR A 92 -2.09 5.57 3.82
N ASN A 93 -3.20 6.21 4.14
CA ASN A 93 -3.38 7.64 3.97
C ASN A 93 -4.05 8.24 5.20
N PRO A 94 -3.55 9.38 5.72
CA PRO A 94 -4.13 10.09 6.85
C PRO A 94 -5.34 10.92 6.41
N VAL A 95 -6.41 10.26 5.93
CA VAL A 95 -7.65 10.93 5.55
C VAL A 95 -8.48 11.18 6.80
N GLY A 96 -8.66 12.45 7.13
CA GLY A 96 -9.44 12.92 8.27
C GLY A 96 -10.89 13.30 7.92
N PRO A 97 -11.64 13.83 8.90
CA PRO A 97 -13.00 14.33 8.70
C PRO A 97 -13.07 15.36 7.56
N ALA A 98 -14.18 15.40 6.84
CA ALA A 98 -14.42 16.28 5.70
C ALA A 98 -13.35 16.20 4.60
N ILE A 99 -12.69 15.03 4.47
CA ILE A 99 -11.63 14.77 3.50
C ILE A 99 -10.48 15.78 3.66
N THR A 100 -10.03 15.95 4.91
CA THR A 100 -8.85 16.74 5.26
C THR A 100 -7.65 15.82 5.53
N HIS A 101 -6.46 16.37 5.55
CA HIS A 101 -5.28 15.65 6.02
C HIS A 101 -5.31 15.54 7.54
N ALA A 102 -5.39 14.33 8.10
CA ALA A 102 -5.58 14.10 9.53
C ALA A 102 -4.44 14.66 10.42
N LEU A 103 -3.25 14.92 9.84
CA LEU A 103 -2.10 15.53 10.52
C LEU A 103 -1.95 17.03 10.21
N GLY A 104 -3.01 17.68 9.69
CA GLY A 104 -3.00 19.10 9.34
C GLY A 104 -1.95 19.49 8.29
N SER A 105 -1.45 18.54 7.50
CA SER A 105 -0.36 18.73 6.52
C SER A 105 0.96 19.22 7.12
N ALA A 106 1.16 19.10 8.42
CA ALA A 106 2.42 19.48 9.08
C ALA A 106 3.57 18.47 8.79
N ARG A 107 3.18 17.22 8.51
CA ARG A 107 4.04 16.11 8.09
C ARG A 107 3.20 15.06 7.39
N SER A 108 3.83 14.16 6.65
CA SER A 108 3.13 13.02 6.06
C SER A 108 2.80 11.92 7.08
N GLY A 109 1.80 11.12 6.77
CA GLY A 109 1.54 9.88 7.48
C GLY A 109 2.69 8.90 7.36
N THR A 110 3.35 8.85 6.20
CA THR A 110 4.51 7.99 5.96
C THR A 110 5.71 8.34 6.83
N GLU A 111 5.94 9.63 7.14
CA GLU A 111 6.96 10.02 8.13
C GLU A 111 6.63 9.47 9.52
N THR A 112 5.35 9.36 9.90
CA THR A 112 4.96 8.72 11.16
C THR A 112 5.16 7.20 11.12
N VAL A 113 4.96 6.57 9.95
CA VAL A 113 5.27 5.14 9.73
C VAL A 113 6.76 4.90 9.87
N GLN A 114 7.61 5.72 9.24
CA GLN A 114 9.07 5.61 9.37
C GLN A 114 9.52 5.81 10.82
N ALA A 115 8.93 6.75 11.55
CA ALA A 115 9.24 6.96 12.96
C ALA A 115 8.81 5.78 13.85
N ALA A 116 7.72 5.09 13.52
CA ALA A 116 7.25 3.90 14.23
C ALA A 116 8.02 2.61 13.87
N ALA A 117 8.70 2.61 12.72
CA ALA A 117 9.52 1.49 12.24
C ALA A 117 10.89 2.00 11.76
N PRO A 118 11.76 2.53 12.65
CA PRO A 118 12.97 3.25 12.27
C PRO A 118 14.01 2.37 11.56
N GLY A 119 13.99 1.08 11.77
CA GLY A 119 14.87 0.12 11.10
C GLY A 119 14.32 -0.43 9.78
N ALA A 120 13.11 -0.10 9.38
CA ALA A 120 12.54 -0.49 8.10
C ALA A 120 12.95 0.48 6.98
N ARG A 121 13.05 -0.04 5.76
CA ARG A 121 13.22 0.75 4.54
C ARG A 121 11.85 1.09 3.97
N VAL A 122 11.30 2.23 4.41
CA VAL A 122 9.92 2.63 4.08
C VAL A 122 9.83 3.17 2.66
N VAL A 123 8.84 2.68 1.93
CA VAL A 123 8.44 3.18 0.60
C VAL A 123 6.94 3.47 0.62
N LYS A 124 6.55 4.70 0.34
CA LYS A 124 5.17 5.08 0.07
C LYS A 124 4.78 4.62 -1.31
N ALA A 125 3.73 3.82 -1.44
CA ALA A 125 3.19 3.39 -2.73
C ALA A 125 1.74 2.91 -2.58
N PHE A 126 1.05 2.63 -3.69
CA PHE A 126 -0.34 2.15 -3.71
C PHE A 126 -1.29 3.02 -2.89
N SER A 127 -1.16 4.33 -3.00
CA SER A 127 -1.85 5.29 -2.13
C SER A 127 -2.63 6.37 -2.85
N ILE A 128 -2.30 6.73 -4.09
CA ILE A 128 -2.87 7.89 -4.81
C ILE A 128 -4.24 7.63 -5.47
N TYR A 129 -4.80 6.46 -5.24
CA TYR A 129 -6.09 6.01 -5.78
C TYR A 129 -7.00 5.46 -4.68
N GLY A 130 -8.29 5.31 -4.98
CA GLY A 130 -9.19 4.47 -4.21
C GLY A 130 -8.95 2.99 -4.47
N PHE A 131 -9.40 2.18 -3.54
CA PHE A 131 -9.22 0.72 -3.55
C PHE A 131 -9.82 0.05 -4.80
N GLU A 132 -10.80 0.67 -5.45
CA GLU A 132 -11.45 0.18 -6.65
C GLU A 132 -10.45 -0.10 -7.79
N ASN A 133 -9.36 0.68 -7.82
CA ASN A 133 -8.32 0.57 -8.84
C ASN A 133 -7.28 -0.52 -8.53
N PHE A 134 -7.27 -1.05 -7.30
CA PHE A 134 -6.44 -2.19 -6.93
C PHE A 134 -7.14 -3.53 -7.18
N GLU A 135 -8.46 -3.51 -7.43
CA GLU A 135 -9.22 -4.68 -7.86
C GLU A 135 -8.89 -5.06 -9.32
N ASP A 136 -8.71 -4.07 -10.17
CA ASP A 136 -8.30 -4.24 -11.56
C ASP A 136 -7.51 -3.00 -11.99
N SER A 137 -6.27 -3.21 -12.44
CA SER A 137 -5.38 -2.18 -12.97
C SER A 137 -5.46 -2.04 -14.49
N ALA A 138 -6.28 -2.85 -15.16
CA ALA A 138 -6.42 -2.80 -16.60
C ALA A 138 -7.38 -1.69 -17.06
N TYR A 139 -6.93 -0.91 -18.02
CA TYR A 139 -7.71 0.15 -18.67
C TYR A 139 -7.73 -0.09 -20.17
N PRO A 140 -8.58 -1.03 -20.65
CA PRO A 140 -8.63 -1.40 -22.07
C PRO A 140 -9.05 -0.21 -22.95
N GLY A 141 -8.46 -0.09 -24.13
CA GLY A 141 -8.72 1.00 -25.05
C GLY A 141 -7.82 2.23 -24.84
N HIS A 142 -6.97 2.23 -23.83
CA HIS A 142 -5.99 3.29 -23.59
C HIS A 142 -4.57 2.81 -23.91
N SER A 143 -3.78 3.65 -24.60
CA SER A 143 -2.37 3.37 -24.91
C SER A 143 -1.42 3.65 -23.72
N VAL A 144 -1.90 4.38 -22.72
CA VAL A 144 -1.14 4.77 -21.53
C VAL A 144 -1.59 3.92 -20.35
N ARG A 145 -0.64 3.27 -19.69
CA ARG A 145 -0.90 2.54 -18.43
C ARG A 145 -1.08 3.51 -17.27
N PRO A 146 -1.87 3.14 -16.27
CA PRO A 146 -1.97 3.92 -15.05
C PRO A 146 -0.61 3.99 -14.33
N VAL A 147 -0.31 5.14 -13.73
CA VAL A 147 0.95 5.40 -13.03
C VAL A 147 0.81 5.01 -11.56
N MET A 148 1.81 4.31 -11.01
CA MET A 148 1.97 4.14 -9.57
C MET A 148 3.15 4.98 -9.10
N MET A 149 2.86 6.14 -8.52
CA MET A 149 3.88 6.99 -7.92
C MET A 149 4.34 6.41 -6.58
N LEU A 150 5.65 6.41 -6.36
CA LEU A 150 6.26 5.93 -5.13
C LEU A 150 7.40 6.84 -4.69
N CYS A 151 7.66 6.88 -3.39
CA CYS A 151 8.79 7.61 -2.82
C CYS A 151 9.35 6.90 -1.58
N GLY A 152 10.61 7.19 -1.26
CA GLY A 152 11.33 6.62 -0.12
C GLY A 152 12.81 6.95 -0.20
N GLU A 153 13.55 6.74 0.89
CA GLU A 153 14.98 7.08 0.92
C GLU A 153 15.86 5.98 0.32
N ASP A 154 15.51 4.71 0.49
CA ASP A 154 16.33 3.58 0.04
C ASP A 154 16.05 3.24 -1.43
N ALA A 155 17.06 3.41 -2.27
CA ALA A 155 16.95 3.18 -3.71
C ALA A 155 16.64 1.71 -4.06
N GLN A 156 17.20 0.75 -3.31
CA GLN A 156 16.95 -0.67 -3.54
C GLN A 156 15.54 -1.08 -3.15
N ALA A 157 15.01 -0.52 -2.04
CA ALA A 157 13.62 -0.73 -1.63
C ALA A 157 12.65 -0.16 -2.68
N LYS A 158 12.91 1.06 -3.19
CA LYS A 158 12.11 1.65 -4.28
C LYS A 158 12.15 0.80 -5.55
N ALA A 159 13.31 0.28 -5.93
CA ALA A 159 13.44 -0.63 -7.09
C ALA A 159 12.60 -1.91 -6.90
N THR A 160 12.64 -2.50 -5.70
CA THR A 160 11.81 -3.67 -5.36
C THR A 160 10.32 -3.35 -5.49
N VAL A 161 9.87 -2.24 -4.93
CA VAL A 161 8.45 -1.82 -5.00
C VAL A 161 8.03 -1.46 -6.42
N SER A 162 8.93 -0.86 -7.22
CA SER A 162 8.70 -0.60 -8.64
C SER A 162 8.47 -1.89 -9.43
N THR A 163 9.26 -2.93 -9.16
CA THR A 163 9.06 -4.25 -9.79
C THR A 163 7.67 -4.80 -9.46
N LEU A 164 7.29 -4.80 -8.19
CA LEU A 164 5.97 -5.28 -7.75
C LEU A 164 4.83 -4.47 -8.38
N ALA A 165 4.96 -3.15 -8.47
CA ALA A 165 3.98 -2.30 -9.13
C ALA A 165 3.85 -2.64 -10.63
N GLY A 166 4.97 -2.89 -11.30
CA GLY A 166 5.00 -3.32 -12.72
C GLY A 166 4.31 -4.66 -12.95
N GLU A 167 4.54 -5.64 -12.07
CA GLU A 167 3.89 -6.95 -12.11
C GLU A 167 2.37 -6.87 -11.92
N LEU A 168 1.91 -5.87 -11.16
CA LEU A 168 0.51 -5.56 -10.95
C LEU A 168 -0.11 -4.70 -12.07
N GLY A 169 0.61 -4.44 -13.16
CA GLY A 169 0.11 -3.72 -14.35
C GLY A 169 0.25 -2.20 -14.32
N TRP A 170 0.88 -1.64 -13.28
CA TRP A 170 1.12 -0.21 -13.16
C TRP A 170 2.42 0.23 -13.85
N THR A 171 2.51 1.49 -14.23
CA THR A 171 3.78 2.13 -14.59
C THR A 171 4.37 2.76 -13.34
N PRO A 172 5.44 2.20 -12.75
CA PRO A 172 6.04 2.77 -11.56
C PRO A 172 6.74 4.10 -11.88
N LEU A 173 6.57 5.09 -11.00
CA LEU A 173 7.24 6.38 -11.09
C LEU A 173 7.84 6.73 -9.72
N ASP A 174 9.16 6.69 -9.63
CA ASP A 174 9.88 7.19 -8.47
C ASP A 174 9.86 8.72 -8.46
N VAL A 175 9.22 9.32 -7.45
CA VAL A 175 9.12 10.77 -7.29
C VAL A 175 10.12 11.33 -6.26
N GLY A 176 11.06 10.51 -5.78
CA GLY A 176 12.16 10.95 -4.93
C GLY A 176 12.15 10.42 -3.50
N GLY A 177 12.66 11.23 -2.56
CA GLY A 177 12.79 10.88 -1.15
C GLY A 177 11.46 10.89 -0.39
N LEU A 178 11.51 10.50 0.88
CA LEU A 178 10.33 10.36 1.75
C LEU A 178 9.55 11.68 1.92
N ALA A 179 10.21 12.83 1.78
CA ALA A 179 9.57 14.15 1.81
C ALA A 179 8.45 14.30 0.76
N GLN A 180 8.48 13.52 -0.33
CA GLN A 180 7.43 13.54 -1.35
C GLN A 180 6.13 12.85 -0.89
N ALA A 181 6.15 12.09 0.19
CA ALA A 181 4.98 11.36 0.68
C ALA A 181 3.78 12.28 0.98
N LEU A 182 4.02 13.47 1.53
CA LEU A 182 2.97 14.46 1.79
C LEU A 182 2.24 14.89 0.50
N HIS A 183 2.98 15.03 -0.61
CA HIS A 183 2.39 15.36 -1.91
C HIS A 183 1.53 14.21 -2.44
N LEU A 184 1.97 12.96 -2.29
CA LEU A 184 1.18 11.79 -2.68
C LEU A 184 -0.10 11.66 -1.83
N GLU A 185 -0.03 11.96 -0.55
CA GLU A 185 -1.21 12.00 0.34
C GLU A 185 -2.20 13.09 -0.07
N HIS A 186 -1.73 14.27 -0.49
CA HIS A 186 -2.58 15.31 -1.07
C HIS A 186 -3.20 14.89 -2.41
N MET A 187 -2.49 14.16 -3.26
CA MET A 187 -3.06 13.57 -4.47
C MET A 187 -4.18 12.58 -4.13
N THR A 188 -4.02 11.80 -3.08
CA THR A 188 -5.10 10.93 -2.57
C THR A 188 -6.32 11.75 -2.15
N LEU A 189 -6.13 12.82 -1.38
CA LEU A 189 -7.23 13.69 -0.95
C LEU A 189 -7.93 14.34 -2.15
N LEU A 190 -7.17 14.78 -3.16
CA LEU A 190 -7.73 15.31 -4.40
C LEU A 190 -8.57 14.24 -5.10
N TRP A 191 -8.02 13.03 -5.28
CA TRP A 191 -8.73 11.92 -5.90
C TRP A 191 -10.03 11.58 -5.15
N VAL A 192 -9.99 11.49 -3.81
CA VAL A 192 -11.17 11.21 -2.97
C VAL A 192 -12.22 12.30 -3.14
N ARG A 193 -11.84 13.58 -3.20
CA ARG A 193 -12.78 14.69 -3.45
C ARG A 193 -13.41 14.60 -4.84
N MET A 194 -12.61 14.33 -5.87
CA MET A 194 -13.12 14.17 -7.24
C MET A 194 -14.17 13.06 -7.31
N VAL A 195 -13.88 11.93 -6.71
CA VAL A 195 -14.75 10.74 -6.79
C VAL A 195 -15.94 10.83 -5.83
N ARG A 196 -15.71 11.13 -4.55
CA ARG A 196 -16.74 11.03 -3.51
C ARG A 196 -17.61 12.29 -3.40
N VAL A 197 -17.12 13.44 -3.90
CA VAL A 197 -17.85 14.71 -3.80
C VAL A 197 -18.32 15.20 -5.18
N GLN A 198 -17.47 15.11 -6.20
CA GLN A 198 -17.79 15.62 -7.54
C GLN A 198 -18.41 14.56 -8.47
N GLY A 199 -18.49 13.29 -8.04
CA GLY A 199 -19.13 12.22 -8.81
C GLY A 199 -18.28 11.72 -9.99
N VAL A 200 -16.97 11.98 -10.01
CA VAL A 200 -16.05 11.38 -10.97
C VAL A 200 -16.02 9.86 -10.76
N SER A 201 -15.87 9.09 -11.83
CA SER A 201 -15.82 7.63 -11.76
C SER A 201 -14.74 7.16 -10.75
N PRO A 202 -15.04 6.19 -9.87
CA PRO A 202 -14.05 5.60 -8.97
C PRO A 202 -12.96 4.81 -9.71
N HIS A 203 -13.14 4.52 -10.99
CA HIS A 203 -12.13 3.91 -11.86
C HIS A 203 -11.26 4.95 -12.58
N THR A 204 -11.14 6.17 -12.03
CA THR A 204 -10.26 7.21 -12.56
C THR A 204 -8.85 7.05 -12.03
N VAL A 205 -7.86 7.08 -12.92
CA VAL A 205 -6.42 6.96 -12.61
C VAL A 205 -5.62 8.05 -13.29
N TRP A 206 -4.39 8.23 -12.84
CA TRP A 206 -3.42 9.15 -13.45
C TRP A 206 -2.61 8.42 -14.53
N GLY A 207 -2.43 9.06 -15.67
CA GLY A 207 -1.50 8.63 -16.73
C GLY A 207 -0.43 9.69 -16.97
N MET A 208 0.78 9.29 -17.37
CA MET A 208 1.88 10.19 -17.65
C MET A 208 2.26 10.11 -19.12
N LEU A 209 2.34 11.28 -19.77
CA LEU A 209 2.86 11.44 -21.11
C LEU A 209 4.17 12.24 -21.03
N GLN A 210 5.18 11.81 -21.79
CA GLN A 210 6.45 12.51 -21.94
C GLN A 210 6.73 12.74 -23.43
N ARG A 211 7.42 13.83 -23.73
CA ARG A 211 7.99 14.14 -25.05
C ARG A 211 9.47 13.78 -25.07
#